data_a4873e66f5ddfec5cd8f7d9437a63e80
#
_entry.id   a4873e66f5ddfec5cd8f7d9437a63e80
#
_cell.length_a   1.000
_cell.length_b   1.000
_cell.length_c   1.000
_cell.angle_alpha   90.00
_cell.angle_beta   90.00
_cell.angle_gamma   90.00
#
_symmetry.space_group_name_H-M   'P 1'
#
loop_
_entity.id
_entity.type
_entity.pdbx_description
1 polymer ?
#
loop_
_entity_poly.entity_id
_entity_poly.type
_entity_poly.pdbx_seq_one_letter_code
_entity_poly.pdbx_strand_id
1 'polypeptide(L)'
;MAKQGREELIDQLIQRELEKGTFPGAVLGIVNDKKVLYKKSFGYAQFAPDKVKMKENTIFDLASLTKVMATTIAVMQLIEKGKVNLWDYIKYFYHDLSDEKKEIIIFHLLIHTSGFPAIIRLWDQGLNYEEKIKFVLENPLEVKTGEKVIYSDLNFILLGDLIWRVTGKRLDEYASQHIFQPLGMKMTTFNPLKNLPYTGSKDYAATEMCGWRGRIMIGEVHDENAYSFDGVSGHAGLFSIIDDLFKFLQMLLNNGNYKGVKVLSSRSVELMIKDWTPNLNNHRGLGWDLIKNPHSSGGVFFSEAAFGHTGFTGTSLWIDPLLKIGVALLTNRVHPTRENKQIIAFRPLLHNLVINLFCNS
;
A
#
# COMPACT_ATOMS: atom_id res chain seq x y z
N MET A 1 -23.38 -16.73 16.16
CA MET A 1 -23.19 -17.76 15.09
C MET A 1 -22.01 -18.66 15.45
N ALA A 2 -22.09 -19.96 15.11
CA ALA A 2 -20.93 -20.85 15.19
C ALA A 2 -19.82 -20.36 14.23
N LYS A 3 -18.55 -20.63 14.53
CA LYS A 3 -17.40 -20.20 13.71
C LYS A 3 -17.56 -20.59 12.23
N GLN A 4 -18.00 -21.81 11.97
CA GLN A 4 -18.21 -22.36 10.64
C GLN A 4 -19.24 -21.56 9.81
N GLY A 5 -20.36 -21.15 10.39
CA GLY A 5 -21.38 -20.35 9.70
C GLY A 5 -20.93 -18.93 9.33
N ARG A 6 -19.93 -18.36 10.06
CA ARG A 6 -19.33 -17.05 9.75
C ARG A 6 -18.43 -17.13 8.52
N GLU A 7 -17.58 -18.15 8.48
CA GLU A 7 -16.65 -18.39 7.37
C GLU A 7 -17.42 -18.65 6.07
N GLU A 8 -18.51 -19.42 6.13
CA GLU A 8 -19.38 -19.71 4.98
C GLU A 8 -19.98 -18.45 4.35
N LEU A 9 -20.40 -17.47 5.14
CA LEU A 9 -20.97 -16.21 4.60
C LEU A 9 -19.91 -15.39 3.83
N ILE A 10 -18.69 -15.35 4.32
CA ILE A 10 -17.56 -14.70 3.60
C ILE A 10 -17.25 -15.44 2.32
N ASP A 11 -17.19 -16.77 2.38
CA ASP A 11 -16.94 -17.61 1.23
C ASP A 11 -17.97 -17.41 0.13
N GLN A 12 -19.26 -17.40 0.49
CA GLN A 12 -20.36 -17.13 -0.43
C GLN A 12 -20.29 -15.75 -1.07
N LEU A 13 -19.95 -14.72 -0.27
CA LEU A 13 -19.77 -13.36 -0.79
C LEU A 13 -18.66 -13.30 -1.83
N ILE A 14 -17.48 -13.86 -1.52
CA ILE A 14 -16.33 -13.84 -2.44
C ILE A 14 -16.61 -14.69 -3.68
N GLN A 15 -17.22 -15.87 -3.52
CA GLN A 15 -17.56 -16.74 -4.63
C GLN A 15 -18.52 -16.06 -5.62
N ARG A 16 -19.54 -15.39 -5.12
CA ARG A 16 -20.47 -14.59 -5.93
C ARG A 16 -19.73 -13.51 -6.74
N GLU A 17 -18.75 -12.85 -6.16
CA GLU A 17 -18.00 -11.81 -6.84
C GLU A 17 -17.01 -12.38 -7.89
N LEU A 18 -16.47 -13.58 -7.67
CA LEU A 18 -15.73 -14.33 -8.70
C LEU A 18 -16.63 -14.65 -9.89
N GLU A 19 -17.85 -15.14 -9.64
CA GLU A 19 -18.84 -15.47 -10.69
C GLU A 19 -19.25 -14.24 -11.50
N LYS A 20 -19.33 -13.06 -10.87
CA LYS A 20 -19.57 -11.78 -11.54
C LYS A 20 -18.35 -11.26 -12.33
N GLY A 21 -17.19 -11.87 -12.13
CA GLY A 21 -15.94 -11.40 -12.75
C GLY A 21 -15.35 -10.14 -12.09
N THR A 22 -15.68 -9.84 -10.84
CA THR A 22 -15.13 -8.69 -10.10
C THR A 22 -13.61 -8.75 -10.00
N PHE A 23 -13.06 -9.94 -9.88
CA PHE A 23 -11.62 -10.24 -9.96
C PHE A 23 -11.42 -11.72 -10.33
N PRO A 24 -10.27 -12.10 -10.91
CA PRO A 24 -9.95 -13.50 -11.23
C PRO A 24 -9.76 -14.37 -9.99
N GLY A 25 -9.19 -13.81 -8.93
CA GLY A 25 -8.95 -14.50 -7.69
C GLY A 25 -8.64 -13.57 -6.54
N ALA A 26 -8.69 -14.13 -5.33
CA ALA A 26 -8.43 -13.40 -4.10
C ALA A 26 -7.77 -14.27 -3.04
N VAL A 27 -7.03 -13.63 -2.13
CA VAL A 27 -6.67 -14.16 -0.81
C VAL A 27 -7.16 -13.18 0.23
N LEU A 28 -8.02 -13.64 1.13
CA LEU A 28 -8.50 -12.86 2.27
C LEU A 28 -7.87 -13.34 3.55
N GLY A 29 -7.38 -12.40 4.35
CA GLY A 29 -6.86 -12.64 5.67
C GLY A 29 -7.42 -11.68 6.71
N ILE A 30 -7.78 -12.22 7.88
CA ILE A 30 -8.29 -11.45 9.02
C ILE A 30 -7.47 -11.83 10.24
N VAL A 31 -6.99 -10.83 10.97
CA VAL A 31 -6.22 -11.01 12.19
C VAL A 31 -6.77 -10.17 13.32
N ASN A 32 -6.51 -10.58 14.55
CA ASN A 32 -6.50 -9.67 15.69
C ASN A 32 -5.06 -9.40 16.16
N ASP A 33 -4.92 -8.67 17.26
CA ASP A 33 -3.62 -8.34 17.86
C ASP A 33 -2.75 -9.56 18.26
N LYS A 34 -3.36 -10.77 18.32
CA LYS A 34 -2.70 -12.00 18.82
C LYS A 34 -2.59 -13.11 17.79
N LYS A 35 -3.60 -13.29 16.94
CA LYS A 35 -3.72 -14.47 16.07
C LYS A 35 -4.42 -14.20 14.75
N VAL A 36 -4.25 -15.13 13.83
CA VAL A 36 -5.04 -15.19 12.59
C VAL A 36 -6.42 -15.72 12.92
N LEU A 37 -7.46 -15.02 12.47
CA LEU A 37 -8.86 -15.38 12.66
C LEU A 37 -9.44 -16.10 11.45
N TYR A 38 -9.00 -15.68 10.25
CA TYR A 38 -9.44 -16.25 8.98
C TYR A 38 -8.32 -16.11 7.94
N LYS A 39 -8.14 -17.14 7.07
CA LYS A 39 -7.28 -17.09 5.89
C LYS A 39 -7.82 -18.06 4.85
N LYS A 40 -8.04 -17.59 3.61
CA LYS A 40 -8.49 -18.44 2.50
C LYS A 40 -8.16 -17.83 1.14
N SER A 41 -7.88 -18.70 0.16
CA SER A 41 -7.68 -18.34 -1.23
C SER A 41 -8.86 -18.76 -2.09
N PHE A 42 -9.15 -17.99 -3.15
CA PHE A 42 -10.30 -18.17 -4.04
C PHE A 42 -9.89 -17.92 -5.49
N GLY A 43 -10.48 -18.66 -6.42
CA GLY A 43 -10.34 -18.43 -7.85
C GLY A 43 -8.95 -18.72 -8.39
N TYR A 44 -8.42 -17.84 -9.25
CA TYR A 44 -7.22 -18.05 -10.03
C TYR A 44 -6.21 -16.92 -9.88
N ALA A 45 -4.94 -17.29 -9.74
CA ALA A 45 -3.81 -16.38 -9.76
C ALA A 45 -3.53 -15.87 -11.18
N GLN A 46 -3.81 -16.69 -12.18
CA GLN A 46 -3.60 -16.37 -13.59
C GLN A 46 -4.66 -17.05 -14.45
N PHE A 47 -5.14 -16.36 -15.50
CA PHE A 47 -5.91 -16.96 -16.58
C PHE A 47 -5.05 -17.19 -17.82
N ALA A 48 -3.99 -16.39 -17.99
CA ALA A 48 -3.06 -16.46 -19.10
C ALA A 48 -1.63 -16.13 -18.59
N PRO A 49 -0.59 -16.66 -19.23
CA PRO A 49 -0.64 -17.61 -20.36
C PRO A 49 -1.18 -18.99 -19.95
N ASP A 50 -0.99 -19.40 -18.70
CA ASP A 50 -1.50 -20.64 -18.12
C ASP A 50 -2.60 -20.33 -17.10
N LYS A 51 -3.58 -21.24 -16.98
CA LYS A 51 -4.59 -21.15 -15.93
C LYS A 51 -4.03 -21.72 -14.61
N VAL A 52 -3.75 -20.83 -13.66
CA VAL A 52 -3.14 -21.17 -12.36
C VAL A 52 -4.12 -20.88 -11.23
N LYS A 53 -4.43 -21.86 -10.40
CA LYS A 53 -5.27 -21.67 -9.22
C LYS A 53 -4.60 -20.75 -8.21
N MET A 54 -5.39 -19.89 -7.56
CA MET A 54 -4.95 -19.08 -6.43
C MET A 54 -4.58 -19.97 -5.23
N LYS A 55 -3.45 -19.68 -4.61
CA LYS A 55 -2.99 -20.32 -3.37
C LYS A 55 -2.88 -19.27 -2.27
N GLU A 56 -2.96 -19.68 -1.00
CA GLU A 56 -2.79 -18.76 0.14
C GLU A 56 -1.42 -18.09 0.18
N ASN A 57 -0.38 -18.75 -0.33
CA ASN A 57 0.97 -18.21 -0.44
C ASN A 57 1.28 -17.57 -1.81
N THR A 58 0.27 -17.31 -2.64
CA THR A 58 0.45 -16.55 -3.90
C THR A 58 1.02 -15.17 -3.59
N ILE A 59 2.03 -14.76 -4.37
CA ILE A 59 2.72 -13.47 -4.22
C ILE A 59 1.99 -12.43 -5.07
N PHE A 60 1.67 -11.28 -4.47
CA PHE A 60 0.93 -10.20 -5.13
C PHE A 60 1.77 -8.94 -5.25
N ASP A 61 1.62 -8.24 -6.37
CA ASP A 61 1.99 -6.82 -6.48
C ASP A 61 1.04 -6.00 -5.60
N LEU A 62 1.59 -5.37 -4.59
CA LEU A 62 0.85 -4.60 -3.59
C LEU A 62 0.49 -3.18 -4.06
N ALA A 63 1.05 -2.74 -5.19
CA ALA A 63 0.88 -1.40 -5.72
C ALA A 63 1.07 -0.32 -4.63
N SER A 64 0.07 0.57 -4.46
CA SER A 64 0.16 1.70 -3.51
C SER A 64 0.21 1.32 -2.03
N LEU A 65 0.01 0.05 -1.64
CA LEU A 65 0.33 -0.37 -0.27
C LEU A 65 1.83 -0.19 0.04
N THR A 66 2.69 -0.09 -0.96
CA THR A 66 4.10 0.30 -0.84
C THR A 66 4.26 1.59 -0.02
N LYS A 67 3.38 2.57 -0.26
CA LYS A 67 3.40 3.87 0.43
C LYS A 67 3.35 3.72 1.95
N VAL A 68 2.44 2.86 2.42
CA VAL A 68 2.18 2.71 3.86
C VAL A 68 3.01 1.60 4.51
N MET A 69 3.46 0.60 3.75
CA MET A 69 4.22 -0.51 4.30
C MET A 69 5.74 -0.30 4.27
N ALA A 70 6.24 0.43 3.29
CA ALA A 70 7.67 0.72 3.15
C ALA A 70 7.98 2.19 3.44
N THR A 71 7.47 3.11 2.61
CA THR A 71 7.89 4.50 2.60
C THR A 71 7.51 5.25 3.87
N THR A 72 6.23 5.20 4.28
CA THR A 72 5.77 5.88 5.52
C THR A 72 6.50 5.34 6.74
N ILE A 73 6.62 4.00 6.88
CA ILE A 73 7.33 3.40 8.02
C ILE A 73 8.79 3.85 8.04
N ALA A 74 9.47 3.86 6.88
CA ALA A 74 10.86 4.31 6.78
C ALA A 74 11.02 5.78 7.19
N VAL A 75 10.16 6.68 6.68
CA VAL A 75 10.20 8.11 7.06
C VAL A 75 9.96 8.28 8.57
N MET A 76 8.99 7.58 9.16
CA MET A 76 8.73 7.62 10.59
C MET A 76 9.92 7.13 11.41
N GLN A 77 10.61 6.06 10.97
CA GLN A 77 11.85 5.60 11.60
C GLN A 77 12.99 6.64 11.51
N LEU A 78 13.07 7.37 10.39
CA LEU A 78 14.07 8.43 10.25
C LEU A 78 13.77 9.61 11.19
N ILE A 79 12.48 9.94 11.41
CA ILE A 79 12.04 10.93 12.39
C ILE A 79 12.39 10.46 13.81
N GLU A 80 12.11 9.21 14.17
CA GLU A 80 12.47 8.64 15.48
C GLU A 80 13.97 8.67 15.76
N LYS A 81 14.78 8.52 14.71
CA LYS A 81 16.25 8.56 14.77
C LYS A 81 16.83 9.97 14.73
N GLY A 82 16.00 11.01 14.64
CA GLY A 82 16.43 12.41 14.51
C GLY A 82 17.21 12.70 13.22
N LYS A 83 16.97 11.92 12.17
CA LYS A 83 17.62 12.13 10.86
C LYS A 83 16.90 13.14 9.99
N VAL A 84 15.57 13.24 10.16
CA VAL A 84 14.70 14.24 9.53
C VAL A 84 13.63 14.65 10.54
N ASN A 85 13.02 15.82 10.29
CA ASN A 85 11.85 16.27 11.03
C ASN A 85 10.62 16.29 10.12
N LEU A 86 9.46 16.02 10.67
CA LEU A 86 8.19 16.07 9.92
C LEU A 86 7.97 17.44 9.25
N TRP A 87 8.49 18.51 9.86
CA TRP A 87 8.39 19.90 9.44
C TRP A 87 9.57 20.39 8.60
N ASP A 88 10.53 19.52 8.26
CA ASP A 88 11.64 19.90 7.40
C ASP A 88 11.13 20.22 6.00
N TYR A 89 11.63 21.34 5.46
CA TYR A 89 11.36 21.77 4.11
C TYR A 89 12.08 20.88 3.09
N ILE A 90 11.43 20.55 1.98
CA ILE A 90 12.05 19.77 0.91
C ILE A 90 13.27 20.48 0.31
N LYS A 91 13.34 21.82 0.38
CA LYS A 91 14.50 22.62 -0.06
C LYS A 91 15.80 22.28 0.67
N TYR A 92 15.76 21.60 1.82
CA TYR A 92 16.98 21.13 2.49
C TYR A 92 17.59 19.90 1.80
N PHE A 93 16.83 19.21 0.99
CA PHE A 93 17.21 17.97 0.31
C PHE A 93 17.26 18.11 -1.21
N TYR A 94 16.57 19.12 -1.76
CA TYR A 94 16.47 19.40 -3.19
C TYR A 94 16.84 20.85 -3.48
N HIS A 95 17.70 21.04 -4.46
CA HIS A 95 18.13 22.36 -4.91
C HIS A 95 17.31 22.81 -6.13
N ASP A 96 17.41 24.06 -6.50
CA ASP A 96 16.81 24.66 -7.70
C ASP A 96 15.27 24.58 -7.75
N LEU A 97 14.61 24.65 -6.58
CA LEU A 97 13.16 24.68 -6.47
C LEU A 97 12.60 26.09 -6.78
N SER A 98 11.44 26.12 -7.47
CA SER A 98 10.63 27.34 -7.57
C SER A 98 10.17 27.83 -6.17
N ASP A 99 9.90 29.11 -6.03
CA ASP A 99 9.57 29.71 -4.73
C ASP A 99 8.35 29.06 -4.08
N GLU A 100 7.32 28.70 -4.88
CA GLU A 100 6.13 28.01 -4.39
C GLU A 100 6.44 26.64 -3.78
N LYS A 101 7.46 25.91 -4.27
CA LYS A 101 7.84 24.58 -3.81
C LYS A 101 8.78 24.61 -2.61
N LYS A 102 9.48 25.72 -2.39
CA LYS A 102 10.34 25.90 -1.21
C LYS A 102 9.57 25.82 0.11
N GLU A 103 8.26 26.03 0.08
CA GLU A 103 7.37 25.97 1.25
C GLU A 103 6.80 24.56 1.52
N ILE A 104 7.04 23.61 0.62
CA ILE A 104 6.64 22.21 0.82
C ILE A 104 7.54 21.59 1.90
N ILE A 105 6.91 20.90 2.85
CA ILE A 105 7.57 20.16 3.93
C ILE A 105 7.26 18.66 3.82
N ILE A 106 8.02 17.81 4.49
CA ILE A 106 7.83 16.35 4.49
C ILE A 106 6.39 15.98 4.88
N PHE A 107 5.81 16.71 5.83
CA PHE A 107 4.41 16.54 6.24
C PHE A 107 3.45 16.66 5.06
N HIS A 108 3.58 17.68 4.21
CA HIS A 108 2.69 17.88 3.06
C HIS A 108 2.76 16.70 2.06
N LEU A 109 3.92 16.10 1.90
CA LEU A 109 4.08 14.91 1.05
C LEU A 109 3.34 13.70 1.64
N LEU A 110 3.49 13.47 2.95
CA LEU A 110 2.87 12.33 3.64
C LEU A 110 1.35 12.39 3.66
N ILE A 111 0.76 13.60 3.76
CA ILE A 111 -0.71 13.77 3.82
C ILE A 111 -1.33 14.18 2.48
N HIS A 112 -0.53 14.16 1.40
CA HIS A 112 -0.98 14.51 0.05
C HIS A 112 -1.54 15.94 -0.12
N THR A 113 -0.93 16.92 0.57
CA THR A 113 -1.30 18.34 0.48
C THR A 113 -0.20 19.21 -0.11
N SER A 114 0.77 18.63 -0.80
CA SER A 114 1.86 19.37 -1.45
C SER A 114 1.42 20.25 -2.60
N GLY A 115 0.29 19.91 -3.25
CA GLY A 115 -0.20 20.54 -4.47
C GLY A 115 0.30 19.86 -5.76
N PHE A 116 1.21 18.89 -5.69
CA PHE A 116 1.63 18.14 -6.88
C PHE A 116 0.47 17.40 -7.54
N PRO A 117 0.48 17.24 -8.89
CA PRO A 117 -0.51 16.45 -9.61
C PRO A 117 -0.53 14.99 -9.15
N ALA A 118 -1.66 14.32 -9.36
CA ALA A 118 -1.85 12.94 -8.92
C ALA A 118 -0.81 11.99 -9.52
N ILE A 119 -0.53 12.12 -10.80
CA ILE A 119 0.41 11.29 -11.57
C ILE A 119 0.95 12.09 -12.76
N ILE A 120 2.18 11.81 -13.15
CA ILE A 120 2.80 12.23 -14.42
C ILE A 120 3.42 11.02 -15.10
N ARG A 121 3.63 11.10 -16.42
CA ARG A 121 4.28 10.02 -17.17
C ARG A 121 5.79 10.19 -17.12
N LEU A 122 6.47 9.27 -16.44
CA LEU A 122 7.94 9.24 -16.34
C LEU A 122 8.54 8.09 -17.15
N TRP A 123 7.75 7.02 -17.38
CA TRP A 123 8.27 5.77 -17.93
C TRP A 123 8.68 5.83 -19.40
N ASP A 124 8.18 6.78 -20.16
CA ASP A 124 8.42 6.92 -21.60
C ASP A 124 9.24 8.18 -21.97
N GLN A 125 9.85 8.83 -20.99
CA GLN A 125 10.61 10.07 -21.16
C GLN A 125 12.10 9.86 -21.48
N GLY A 126 12.61 8.64 -21.37
CA GLY A 126 14.03 8.34 -21.58
C GLY A 126 14.97 8.94 -20.52
N LEU A 127 14.44 9.37 -19.37
CA LEU A 127 15.17 10.03 -18.30
C LEU A 127 15.88 9.01 -17.39
N ASN A 128 17.08 9.36 -16.91
CA ASN A 128 17.74 8.63 -15.83
C ASN A 128 17.10 8.96 -14.47
N TYR A 129 17.58 8.36 -13.38
CA TYR A 129 16.98 8.49 -12.05
C TYR A 129 16.92 9.96 -11.57
N GLU A 130 18.04 10.68 -11.59
CA GLU A 130 18.11 12.06 -11.12
C GLU A 130 17.29 13.01 -12.02
N GLU A 131 17.28 12.78 -13.31
CA GLU A 131 16.44 13.53 -14.26
C GLU A 131 14.96 13.32 -14.00
N LYS A 132 14.51 12.11 -13.62
CA LYS A 132 13.11 11.85 -13.22
C LYS A 132 12.75 12.61 -11.95
N ILE A 133 13.63 12.60 -10.93
CA ILE A 133 13.39 13.38 -9.70
C ILE A 133 13.31 14.87 -10.00
N LYS A 134 14.23 15.38 -10.84
CA LYS A 134 14.17 16.77 -11.30
C LYS A 134 12.88 17.07 -12.05
N PHE A 135 12.47 16.20 -12.97
CA PHE A 135 11.23 16.35 -13.72
C PHE A 135 9.99 16.37 -12.82
N VAL A 136 9.95 15.54 -11.75
CA VAL A 136 8.91 15.60 -10.73
C VAL A 136 8.90 16.96 -10.03
N LEU A 137 10.06 17.46 -9.61
CA LEU A 137 10.21 18.74 -8.91
C LEU A 137 9.90 19.94 -9.80
N GLU A 138 10.13 19.87 -11.09
CA GLU A 138 9.84 20.93 -12.06
C GLU A 138 8.34 21.01 -12.46
N ASN A 139 7.55 19.93 -12.26
CA ASN A 139 6.14 19.95 -12.60
C ASN A 139 5.39 21.03 -11.81
N PRO A 140 4.49 21.81 -12.44
CA PRO A 140 3.71 22.83 -11.75
C PRO A 140 2.80 22.20 -10.71
N LEU A 141 2.50 22.95 -9.65
CA LEU A 141 1.51 22.57 -8.67
C LEU A 141 0.10 22.82 -9.24
N GLU A 142 -0.84 21.90 -8.99
CA GLU A 142 -2.26 22.07 -9.41
C GLU A 142 -3.01 23.02 -8.46
N VAL A 143 -2.61 23.06 -7.19
CA VAL A 143 -3.15 23.94 -6.14
C VAL A 143 -2.03 24.37 -5.21
N LYS A 144 -2.27 25.42 -4.42
CA LYS A 144 -1.31 25.85 -3.38
C LYS A 144 -1.10 24.76 -2.34
N THR A 145 0.13 24.67 -1.84
CA THR A 145 0.49 23.76 -0.75
C THR A 145 -0.42 23.98 0.45
N GLY A 146 -0.98 22.89 1.00
CA GLY A 146 -1.90 22.91 2.14
C GLY A 146 -3.37 23.18 1.82
N GLU A 147 -3.71 23.55 0.59
CA GLU A 147 -5.08 23.98 0.22
C GLU A 147 -6.04 22.78 0.06
N LYS A 148 -5.55 21.68 -0.52
CA LYS A 148 -6.38 20.52 -0.87
C LYS A 148 -5.59 19.22 -0.76
N VAL A 149 -6.26 18.14 -0.44
CA VAL A 149 -5.71 16.79 -0.58
C VAL A 149 -5.83 16.36 -2.05
N ILE A 150 -4.68 16.17 -2.71
CA ILE A 150 -4.56 15.54 -4.03
C ILE A 150 -3.71 14.28 -3.81
N TYR A 151 -4.35 13.10 -3.85
CA TYR A 151 -3.62 11.85 -3.78
C TYR A 151 -2.60 11.76 -4.92
N SER A 152 -1.32 11.91 -4.59
CA SER A 152 -0.25 12.06 -5.58
C SER A 152 0.84 11.01 -5.39
N ASP A 153 1.16 10.30 -6.47
CA ASP A 153 2.30 9.37 -6.51
C ASP A 153 3.63 10.12 -6.44
N LEU A 154 3.67 11.36 -6.94
CA LEU A 154 4.87 12.20 -6.94
C LEU A 154 5.37 12.45 -5.52
N ASN A 155 4.46 12.67 -4.58
CA ASN A 155 4.81 12.84 -3.16
C ASN A 155 5.62 11.67 -2.64
N PHE A 156 5.21 10.47 -2.97
CA PHE A 156 5.86 9.26 -2.49
C PHE A 156 7.10 8.88 -3.30
N ILE A 157 7.17 9.26 -4.57
CA ILE A 157 8.43 9.20 -5.34
C ILE A 157 9.49 10.05 -4.63
N LEU A 158 9.16 11.30 -4.27
CA LEU A 158 10.08 12.18 -3.54
C LEU A 158 10.42 11.66 -2.14
N LEU A 159 9.46 11.08 -1.40
CA LEU A 159 9.76 10.48 -0.09
C LEU A 159 10.67 9.24 -0.21
N GLY A 160 10.52 8.44 -1.27
CA GLY A 160 11.43 7.33 -1.55
C GLY A 160 12.85 7.80 -1.85
N ASP A 161 12.99 8.86 -2.65
CA ASP A 161 14.27 9.52 -2.94
C ASP A 161 14.89 10.19 -1.70
N LEU A 162 14.06 10.84 -0.87
CA LEU A 162 14.48 11.41 0.41
C LEU A 162 15.15 10.37 1.32
N ILE A 163 14.56 9.18 1.41
CA ILE A 163 15.14 8.08 2.20
C ILE A 163 16.55 7.75 1.69
N TRP A 164 16.74 7.68 0.38
CA TRP A 164 18.06 7.44 -0.20
C TRP A 164 19.03 8.58 0.11
N ARG A 165 18.64 9.84 -0.10
CA ARG A 165 19.50 11.02 0.18
C ARG A 165 19.95 11.08 1.64
N VAL A 166 19.06 10.75 2.57
CA VAL A 166 19.34 10.82 4.03
C VAL A 166 20.17 9.63 4.52
N THR A 167 20.00 8.45 3.91
CA THR A 167 20.56 7.20 4.44
C THR A 167 21.68 6.59 3.59
N GLY A 168 21.80 7.01 2.34
CA GLY A 168 22.66 6.37 1.34
C GLY A 168 22.12 5.01 0.84
N LYS A 169 20.93 4.58 1.29
CA LYS A 169 20.32 3.30 0.94
C LYS A 169 19.04 3.51 0.14
N ARG A 170 18.88 2.76 -0.95
CA ARG A 170 17.59 2.73 -1.67
C ARG A 170 16.49 2.20 -0.76
N LEU A 171 15.24 2.53 -1.09
CA LEU A 171 14.08 2.15 -0.30
C LEU A 171 13.95 0.63 -0.10
N ASP A 172 14.24 -0.18 -1.13
CA ASP A 172 14.20 -1.65 -1.04
C ASP A 172 15.19 -2.19 -0.02
N GLU A 173 16.43 -1.67 -0.01
CA GLU A 173 17.46 -2.04 0.94
C GLU A 173 17.08 -1.58 2.36
N TYR A 174 16.67 -0.31 2.51
CA TYR A 174 16.28 0.22 3.82
C TYR A 174 15.09 -0.53 4.43
N ALA A 175 14.01 -0.71 3.65
CA ALA A 175 12.82 -1.38 4.13
C ALA A 175 13.08 -2.86 4.45
N SER A 176 13.87 -3.55 3.63
CA SER A 176 14.28 -4.93 3.91
C SER A 176 14.98 -5.03 5.26
N GLN A 177 16.00 -4.20 5.52
CA GLN A 177 16.83 -4.27 6.73
C GLN A 177 16.12 -3.79 8.00
N HIS A 178 15.27 -2.78 7.90
CA HIS A 178 14.70 -2.10 9.05
C HIS A 178 13.21 -2.37 9.31
N ILE A 179 12.50 -2.99 8.36
CA ILE A 179 11.06 -3.27 8.47
C ILE A 179 10.79 -4.76 8.27
N PHE A 180 11.12 -5.31 7.09
CA PHE A 180 10.65 -6.64 6.72
C PHE A 180 11.42 -7.76 7.42
N GLN A 181 12.75 -7.71 7.44
CA GLN A 181 13.57 -8.72 8.13
C GLN A 181 13.31 -8.76 9.64
N PRO A 182 13.25 -7.63 10.37
CA PRO A 182 12.89 -7.64 11.79
C PRO A 182 11.52 -8.26 12.08
N LEU A 183 10.52 -8.03 11.20
CA LEU A 183 9.19 -8.63 11.29
C LEU A 183 9.15 -10.09 10.83
N GLY A 184 10.24 -10.63 10.27
CA GLY A 184 10.25 -11.96 9.67
C GLY A 184 9.39 -12.08 8.40
N MET A 185 9.19 -10.98 7.67
CA MET A 185 8.41 -10.91 6.42
C MET A 185 9.29 -11.35 5.24
N LYS A 186 9.54 -12.65 5.13
CA LYS A 186 10.53 -13.22 4.22
C LYS A 186 10.13 -13.17 2.73
N MET A 187 8.83 -13.05 2.46
CA MET A 187 8.27 -13.02 1.10
C MET A 187 7.86 -11.61 0.68
N THR A 188 8.23 -10.60 1.48
CA THR A 188 7.95 -9.19 1.19
C THR A 188 9.19 -8.50 0.67
N THR A 189 9.14 -8.08 -0.59
CA THR A 189 10.32 -7.50 -1.28
C THR A 189 9.91 -6.69 -2.50
N PHE A 190 10.80 -5.81 -2.94
CA PHE A 190 10.80 -5.26 -4.29
C PHE A 190 11.48 -6.25 -5.25
N ASN A 191 11.18 -6.17 -6.55
CA ASN A 191 11.78 -7.01 -7.58
C ASN A 191 11.85 -8.50 -7.20
N PRO A 192 10.70 -9.16 -6.94
CA PRO A 192 10.69 -10.50 -6.37
C PRO A 192 11.33 -11.56 -7.27
N LEU A 193 11.27 -11.43 -8.60
CA LEU A 193 11.94 -12.35 -9.54
C LEU A 193 13.46 -12.39 -9.35
N LYS A 194 14.05 -11.28 -8.88
CA LYS A 194 15.47 -11.17 -8.55
C LYS A 194 15.75 -11.62 -7.12
N ASN A 195 14.91 -11.18 -6.16
CA ASN A 195 15.18 -11.31 -4.74
C ASN A 195 14.60 -12.59 -4.11
N LEU A 196 13.71 -13.29 -4.83
CA LEU A 196 13.16 -14.60 -4.46
C LEU A 196 13.45 -15.65 -5.56
N PRO A 197 14.73 -16.02 -5.78
CA PRO A 197 15.14 -16.84 -6.93
C PRO A 197 14.59 -18.29 -6.92
N TYR A 198 14.00 -18.71 -5.79
CA TYR A 198 13.37 -20.03 -5.64
C TYR A 198 11.88 -20.02 -6.01
N THR A 199 11.34 -18.89 -6.48
CA THR A 199 9.95 -18.80 -6.97
C THR A 199 9.89 -18.87 -8.49
N GLY A 200 8.78 -19.41 -9.00
CA GLY A 200 8.49 -19.48 -10.43
C GLY A 200 7.26 -18.62 -10.81
N SER A 201 7.01 -18.47 -12.10
CA SER A 201 5.88 -17.67 -12.61
C SER A 201 4.52 -18.05 -12.00
N LYS A 202 4.32 -19.35 -11.68
CA LYS A 202 3.07 -19.87 -11.08
C LYS A 202 2.86 -19.52 -9.60
N ASP A 203 3.85 -18.90 -8.96
CA ASP A 203 3.75 -18.45 -7.57
C ASP A 203 3.24 -17.02 -7.45
N TYR A 204 3.08 -16.32 -8.58
CA TYR A 204 2.63 -14.93 -8.61
C TYR A 204 1.20 -14.78 -9.13
N ALA A 205 0.47 -13.84 -8.56
CA ALA A 205 -0.75 -13.33 -9.16
C ALA A 205 -0.39 -12.47 -10.38
N ALA A 206 -0.90 -12.84 -11.55
CA ALA A 206 -0.74 -12.05 -12.76
C ALA A 206 -1.51 -10.72 -12.61
N THR A 207 -0.95 -9.67 -13.15
CA THR A 207 -1.61 -8.38 -13.28
C THR A 207 -2.02 -8.14 -14.74
N GLU A 208 -1.90 -6.97 -15.27
CA GLU A 208 -2.43 -6.57 -16.56
C GLU A 208 -1.64 -7.12 -17.75
N MET A 209 -2.33 -7.29 -18.87
CA MET A 209 -1.71 -7.32 -20.20
C MET A 209 -1.27 -5.88 -20.51
N CYS A 210 -0.04 -5.55 -20.19
CA CYS A 210 0.51 -4.21 -20.36
C CYS A 210 0.76 -3.93 -21.85
N GLY A 211 -0.01 -3.02 -22.44
CA GLY A 211 0.13 -2.66 -23.87
C GLY A 211 1.50 -2.06 -24.19
N TRP A 212 2.06 -1.28 -23.28
CA TRP A 212 3.39 -0.67 -23.46
C TRP A 212 4.53 -1.72 -23.40
N ARG A 213 4.44 -2.71 -22.50
CA ARG A 213 5.45 -3.79 -22.37
C ARG A 213 5.16 -5.00 -23.27
N GLY A 214 4.00 -5.07 -23.89
CA GLY A 214 3.60 -6.12 -24.83
C GLY A 214 3.41 -7.50 -24.21
N ARG A 215 3.25 -7.59 -22.87
CA ARG A 215 3.10 -8.86 -22.17
C ARG A 215 2.27 -8.76 -20.90
N ILE A 216 1.80 -9.90 -20.38
CA ILE A 216 1.19 -9.99 -19.05
C ILE A 216 2.28 -9.82 -17.99
N MET A 217 2.02 -8.98 -16.98
CA MET A 217 2.93 -8.75 -15.88
C MET A 217 2.76 -9.85 -14.83
N ILE A 218 3.83 -10.60 -14.55
CA ILE A 218 3.91 -11.69 -13.58
C ILE A 218 5.22 -11.55 -12.80
N GLY A 219 5.15 -11.23 -11.51
CA GLY A 219 6.34 -10.99 -10.67
C GLY A 219 7.12 -9.72 -11.00
N GLU A 220 6.63 -8.91 -11.93
CA GLU A 220 7.13 -7.57 -12.24
C GLU A 220 6.11 -6.53 -11.81
N VAL A 221 6.59 -5.37 -11.34
CA VAL A 221 5.72 -4.29 -10.90
C VAL A 221 4.77 -3.84 -12.01
N HIS A 222 3.49 -3.74 -11.67
CA HIS A 222 2.45 -3.28 -12.60
C HIS A 222 2.63 -1.81 -12.96
N ASP A 223 2.90 -0.96 -11.97
CA ASP A 223 3.04 0.48 -12.12
C ASP A 223 4.19 0.84 -13.06
N GLU A 224 3.88 1.61 -14.13
CA GLU A 224 4.84 1.96 -15.17
C GLU A 224 5.92 2.91 -14.65
N ASN A 225 5.57 3.88 -13.80
CA ASN A 225 6.54 4.78 -13.20
C ASN A 225 7.50 4.02 -12.29
N ALA A 226 6.99 3.17 -11.39
CA ALA A 226 7.84 2.36 -10.53
C ALA A 226 8.75 1.42 -11.34
N TYR A 227 8.24 0.85 -12.44
CA TYR A 227 9.06 0.07 -13.36
C TYR A 227 10.22 0.88 -13.93
N SER A 228 9.98 2.13 -14.32
CA SER A 228 11.04 3.03 -14.83
C SER A 228 12.08 3.43 -13.78
N PHE A 229 11.78 3.24 -12.50
CA PHE A 229 12.71 3.33 -11.36
C PHE A 229 13.31 1.98 -10.97
N ASP A 230 13.52 1.08 -11.94
CA ASP A 230 14.06 -0.28 -11.73
C ASP A 230 13.22 -1.11 -10.73
N GLY A 231 11.90 -0.91 -10.72
CA GLY A 231 10.96 -1.61 -9.84
C GLY A 231 10.96 -1.16 -8.39
N VAL A 232 11.68 -0.10 -8.04
CA VAL A 232 11.80 0.42 -6.66
C VAL A 232 11.45 1.89 -6.60
N SER A 233 10.26 2.18 -6.09
CA SER A 233 9.81 3.56 -5.90
C SER A 233 9.02 3.70 -4.59
N GLY A 234 8.98 4.90 -4.04
CA GLY A 234 8.27 5.16 -2.80
C GLY A 234 6.75 4.98 -2.90
N HIS A 235 6.18 5.02 -4.10
CA HIS A 235 4.74 4.94 -4.31
C HIS A 235 4.22 3.56 -4.68
N ALA A 236 5.06 2.67 -5.27
CA ALA A 236 4.72 1.32 -5.74
C ALA A 236 5.96 0.45 -5.91
N GLY A 237 5.79 -0.86 -6.15
CA GLY A 237 6.85 -1.82 -6.43
C GLY A 237 7.03 -2.92 -5.39
N LEU A 238 6.33 -2.84 -4.25
CA LEU A 238 6.40 -3.85 -3.21
C LEU A 238 5.53 -5.06 -3.55
N PHE A 239 6.06 -6.27 -3.31
CA PHE A 239 5.35 -7.53 -3.41
C PHE A 239 5.28 -8.22 -2.05
N SER A 240 4.23 -9.02 -1.81
CA SER A 240 4.10 -9.78 -0.57
C SER A 240 3.10 -10.94 -0.71
N ILE A 241 3.02 -11.73 0.37
CA ILE A 241 2.01 -12.76 0.61
C ILE A 241 1.18 -12.41 1.84
N ILE A 242 0.02 -13.06 1.97
CA ILE A 242 -0.91 -12.80 3.08
C ILE A 242 -0.29 -13.04 4.47
N ASP A 243 0.56 -14.07 4.62
CA ASP A 243 1.18 -14.40 5.91
C ASP A 243 2.15 -13.32 6.40
N ASP A 244 2.83 -12.63 5.49
CA ASP A 244 3.69 -11.50 5.85
C ASP A 244 2.85 -10.26 6.20
N LEU A 245 1.73 -10.05 5.51
CA LEU A 245 0.79 -8.97 5.86
C LEU A 245 0.19 -9.15 7.25
N PHE A 246 -0.03 -10.37 7.73
CA PHE A 246 -0.48 -10.63 9.10
C PHE A 246 0.48 -10.07 10.14
N LYS A 247 1.79 -10.25 9.93
CA LYS A 247 2.82 -9.73 10.83
C LYS A 247 2.81 -8.20 10.86
N PHE A 248 2.66 -7.58 9.67
CA PHE A 248 2.57 -6.13 9.54
C PHE A 248 1.30 -5.57 10.22
N LEU A 249 0.14 -6.18 9.97
CA LEU A 249 -1.12 -5.79 10.62
C LEU A 249 -1.04 -5.93 12.14
N GLN A 250 -0.50 -7.04 12.64
CA GLN A 250 -0.33 -7.27 14.08
C GLN A 250 0.68 -6.30 14.70
N MET A 251 1.73 -5.91 13.97
CA MET A 251 2.66 -4.87 14.41
C MET A 251 1.94 -3.54 14.63
N LEU A 252 1.07 -3.12 13.71
CA LEU A 252 0.27 -1.89 13.85
C LEU A 252 -0.76 -1.99 14.97
N LEU A 253 -1.49 -3.12 15.08
CA LEU A 253 -2.46 -3.37 16.15
C LEU A 253 -1.82 -3.40 17.56
N ASN A 254 -0.52 -3.72 17.64
CA ASN A 254 0.27 -3.70 18.87
C ASN A 254 1.18 -2.44 18.97
N ASN A 255 0.71 -1.30 18.42
CA ASN A 255 1.35 0.01 18.54
C ASN A 255 2.85 0.00 18.15
N GLY A 256 3.16 -0.63 17.01
CA GLY A 256 4.51 -0.65 16.45
C GLY A 256 5.38 -1.83 16.89
N ASN A 257 4.82 -2.81 17.61
CA ASN A 257 5.53 -3.97 18.10
C ASN A 257 4.95 -5.29 17.54
N TYR A 258 5.82 -6.21 17.18
CA TYR A 258 5.44 -7.57 16.81
C TYR A 258 6.31 -8.59 17.54
N LYS A 259 5.71 -9.37 18.47
CA LYS A 259 6.39 -10.42 19.23
C LYS A 259 7.69 -9.96 19.90
N GLY A 260 7.68 -8.76 20.48
CA GLY A 260 8.85 -8.17 21.14
C GLY A 260 9.79 -7.39 20.20
N VAL A 261 9.58 -7.44 18.89
CA VAL A 261 10.34 -6.64 17.92
C VAL A 261 9.66 -5.30 17.74
N LYS A 262 10.32 -4.22 18.15
CA LYS A 262 9.85 -2.85 17.96
C LYS A 262 10.31 -2.33 16.60
N VAL A 263 9.35 -2.05 15.72
CA VAL A 263 9.58 -1.41 14.40
C VAL A 263 9.36 0.09 14.47
N LEU A 264 8.34 0.52 15.24
CA LEU A 264 8.02 1.91 15.52
C LEU A 264 7.69 2.11 17.00
N SER A 265 7.77 3.33 17.48
CA SER A 265 7.20 3.71 18.78
C SER A 265 5.67 3.79 18.71
N SER A 266 5.00 3.61 19.85
CA SER A 266 3.54 3.85 19.93
C SER A 266 3.18 5.26 19.50
N ARG A 267 4.02 6.23 19.84
CA ARG A 267 3.81 7.63 19.45
C ARG A 267 3.84 7.84 17.95
N SER A 268 4.74 7.15 17.23
CA SER A 268 4.78 7.21 15.76
C SER A 268 3.51 6.61 15.15
N VAL A 269 3.02 5.50 15.70
CA VAL A 269 1.75 4.90 15.23
C VAL A 269 0.58 5.87 15.47
N GLU A 270 0.48 6.48 16.65
CA GLU A 270 -0.54 7.49 16.97
C GLU A 270 -0.50 8.67 15.98
N LEU A 271 0.70 9.18 15.67
CA LEU A 271 0.86 10.29 14.72
C LEU A 271 0.46 9.88 13.30
N MET A 272 0.77 8.65 12.89
CA MET A 272 0.41 8.15 11.56
C MET A 272 -1.11 8.07 11.34
N ILE A 273 -1.87 7.73 12.37
CA ILE A 273 -3.31 7.53 12.26
C ILE A 273 -4.15 8.74 12.69
N LYS A 274 -3.51 9.80 13.17
CA LYS A 274 -4.17 11.06 13.49
C LYS A 274 -4.75 11.69 12.23
N ASP A 275 -5.97 12.22 12.33
CA ASP A 275 -6.57 13.02 11.25
C ASP A 275 -5.87 14.38 11.15
N TRP A 276 -5.11 14.55 10.07
CA TRP A 276 -4.34 15.76 9.84
C TRP A 276 -5.01 16.74 8.86
N THR A 277 -6.12 16.30 8.24
CA THR A 277 -6.84 17.08 7.22
C THR A 277 -8.35 17.17 7.48
N PRO A 278 -8.78 17.45 8.75
CA PRO A 278 -10.19 17.35 9.14
C PRO A 278 -11.10 18.38 8.43
N ASN A 279 -10.51 19.45 7.89
CA ASN A 279 -11.23 20.54 7.23
C ASN A 279 -11.01 20.55 5.69
N LEU A 280 -10.35 19.54 5.15
CA LEU A 280 -10.11 19.42 3.73
C LEU A 280 -11.08 18.40 3.08
N ASN A 281 -10.94 18.25 1.78
CA ASN A 281 -11.81 17.38 0.95
C ASN A 281 -11.63 15.87 1.22
N ASN A 282 -10.63 15.46 1.96
CA ASN A 282 -10.34 14.05 2.26
C ASN A 282 -9.57 13.95 3.59
N HIS A 283 -9.93 13.00 4.44
CA HIS A 283 -9.31 12.77 5.75
C HIS A 283 -8.08 11.89 5.62
N ARG A 284 -6.91 12.41 6.04
CA ARG A 284 -5.61 11.73 5.92
C ARG A 284 -4.85 11.65 7.23
N GLY A 285 -4.31 10.47 7.49
CA GLY A 285 -3.15 10.27 8.36
C GLY A 285 -1.84 10.44 7.58
N LEU A 286 -0.68 10.22 8.21
CA LEU A 286 0.59 10.21 7.52
C LEU A 286 0.68 8.96 6.63
N GLY A 287 0.46 9.12 5.34
CA GLY A 287 0.37 8.06 4.34
C GLY A 287 -0.97 7.34 4.29
N TRP A 288 -1.73 7.32 5.36
CA TRP A 288 -2.93 6.49 5.51
C TRP A 288 -4.22 7.21 5.08
N ASP A 289 -5.13 6.43 4.54
CA ASP A 289 -6.54 6.80 4.35
C ASP A 289 -7.31 6.56 5.66
N LEU A 290 -8.21 7.48 6.05
CA LEU A 290 -8.98 7.33 7.27
C LEU A 290 -10.43 6.93 6.97
N ILE A 291 -11.04 6.14 7.85
CA ILE A 291 -12.41 5.64 7.69
C ILE A 291 -13.45 6.77 7.55
N LYS A 292 -13.15 7.94 8.08
CA LYS A 292 -14.01 9.14 8.06
C LYS A 292 -14.30 9.67 6.66
N ASN A 293 -13.57 9.20 5.64
CA ASN A 293 -13.82 9.63 4.28
C ASN A 293 -15.17 9.16 3.78
N PRO A 294 -15.96 10.04 3.14
CA PRO A 294 -17.14 9.62 2.41
C PRO A 294 -16.78 8.52 1.39
N HIS A 295 -17.58 7.49 1.31
CA HIS A 295 -17.35 6.35 0.41
C HIS A 295 -16.02 5.60 0.66
N SER A 296 -15.56 5.59 1.93
CA SER A 296 -14.38 4.81 2.31
C SER A 296 -14.46 3.36 1.86
N SER A 297 -13.37 2.83 1.34
CA SER A 297 -13.26 1.40 0.99
C SER A 297 -13.33 0.48 2.21
N GLY A 298 -13.19 1.01 3.43
CA GLY A 298 -13.39 0.29 4.70
C GLY A 298 -14.87 0.00 5.03
N GLY A 299 -15.81 0.67 4.38
CA GLY A 299 -17.23 0.55 4.71
C GLY A 299 -17.62 1.40 5.91
N VAL A 300 -18.70 1.01 6.62
CA VAL A 300 -19.33 1.83 7.68
C VAL A 300 -19.34 1.17 9.07
N PHE A 301 -18.84 -0.05 9.21
CA PHE A 301 -18.87 -0.78 10.48
C PHE A 301 -17.53 -0.75 11.24
N PHE A 302 -16.46 -0.31 10.63
CA PHE A 302 -15.25 0.02 11.35
C PHE A 302 -15.47 1.20 12.30
N SER A 303 -14.73 1.26 13.40
CA SER A 303 -14.75 2.41 14.31
C SER A 303 -14.14 3.67 13.65
N GLU A 304 -14.39 4.83 14.23
CA GLU A 304 -13.82 6.11 13.75
C GLU A 304 -12.29 6.17 13.81
N ALA A 305 -11.65 5.27 14.54
CA ALA A 305 -10.20 5.15 14.63
C ALA A 305 -9.58 4.31 13.52
N ALA A 306 -10.41 3.69 12.67
CA ALA A 306 -9.91 2.82 11.63
C ALA A 306 -9.21 3.60 10.51
N PHE A 307 -8.15 2.98 9.99
CA PHE A 307 -7.34 3.50 8.91
C PHE A 307 -6.96 2.37 7.95
N GLY A 308 -6.65 2.72 6.75
CA GLY A 308 -6.30 1.74 5.74
C GLY A 308 -5.66 2.33 4.51
N HIS A 309 -5.44 1.50 3.51
CA HIS A 309 -5.02 1.91 2.19
C HIS A 309 -5.37 0.87 1.15
N THR A 310 -5.49 1.29 -0.10
CA THR A 310 -5.77 0.40 -1.23
C THR A 310 -4.62 0.40 -2.22
N GLY A 311 -4.45 -0.73 -2.93
CA GLY A 311 -3.56 -0.85 -4.08
C GLY A 311 -4.35 -0.91 -5.38
N PHE A 312 -3.79 -0.32 -6.43
CA PHE A 312 -4.40 -0.28 -7.76
C PHE A 312 -4.67 -1.68 -8.33
N THR A 313 -3.79 -2.62 -8.07
CA THR A 313 -3.89 -4.03 -8.47
C THR A 313 -5.07 -4.78 -7.87
N GLY A 314 -5.73 -4.20 -6.84
CA GLY A 314 -6.88 -4.78 -6.16
C GLY A 314 -6.64 -5.15 -4.70
N THR A 315 -5.47 -4.85 -4.18
CA THR A 315 -5.09 -5.10 -2.79
C THR A 315 -5.66 -4.05 -1.84
N SER A 316 -5.81 -4.39 -0.56
CA SER A 316 -6.15 -3.42 0.50
C SER A 316 -5.77 -3.93 1.87
N LEU A 317 -5.48 -2.99 2.77
CA LEU A 317 -5.31 -3.19 4.21
C LEU A 317 -6.25 -2.24 4.95
N TRP A 318 -6.99 -2.76 5.94
CA TRP A 318 -7.76 -1.96 6.88
C TRP A 318 -7.50 -2.42 8.30
N ILE A 319 -7.27 -1.49 9.21
CA ILE A 319 -6.89 -1.72 10.59
C ILE A 319 -7.80 -0.91 11.51
N ASP A 320 -8.36 -1.56 12.50
CA ASP A 320 -9.11 -0.90 13.57
C ASP A 320 -8.47 -1.18 14.91
N PRO A 321 -7.80 -0.19 15.51
CA PRO A 321 -7.13 -0.38 16.79
C PRO A 321 -8.10 -0.52 17.97
N LEU A 322 -9.32 0.03 17.88
CA LEU A 322 -10.33 -0.10 18.94
C LEU A 322 -10.99 -1.47 18.93
N LEU A 323 -11.34 -1.97 17.73
CA LEU A 323 -11.90 -3.31 17.55
C LEU A 323 -10.80 -4.38 17.56
N LYS A 324 -9.54 -3.99 17.55
CA LYS A 324 -8.35 -4.87 17.49
C LYS A 324 -8.41 -5.85 16.32
N ILE A 325 -8.80 -5.38 15.17
CA ILE A 325 -8.93 -6.19 13.96
C ILE A 325 -8.14 -5.59 12.80
N GLY A 326 -7.50 -6.46 12.02
CA GLY A 326 -6.84 -6.11 10.77
C GLY A 326 -7.34 -7.01 9.64
N VAL A 327 -7.65 -6.43 8.50
CA VAL A 327 -8.15 -7.11 7.31
C VAL A 327 -7.21 -6.85 6.15
N ALA A 328 -6.70 -7.91 5.53
CA ALA A 328 -5.93 -7.85 4.30
C ALA A 328 -6.68 -8.56 3.18
N LEU A 329 -6.98 -7.85 2.12
CA LEU A 329 -7.54 -8.39 0.88
C LEU A 329 -6.50 -8.27 -0.23
N LEU A 330 -6.10 -9.38 -0.80
CA LEU A 330 -5.25 -9.46 -1.98
C LEU A 330 -6.06 -9.97 -3.15
N THR A 331 -6.17 -9.18 -4.21
CA THR A 331 -6.82 -9.61 -5.47
C THR A 331 -5.94 -9.22 -6.65
N ASN A 332 -6.15 -9.84 -7.79
CA ASN A 332 -5.55 -9.47 -9.05
C ASN A 332 -6.59 -8.88 -10.02
N ARG A 333 -7.40 -7.92 -9.52
CA ARG A 333 -8.53 -7.34 -10.27
C ARG A 333 -8.15 -6.76 -11.63
N VAL A 334 -6.89 -6.33 -11.79
CA VAL A 334 -6.36 -5.77 -13.04
C VAL A 334 -5.98 -6.85 -14.08
N HIS A 335 -6.09 -8.12 -13.73
CA HIS A 335 -5.83 -9.22 -14.67
C HIS A 335 -7.12 -9.59 -15.43
N PRO A 336 -7.13 -9.64 -16.76
CA PRO A 336 -6.06 -9.24 -17.66
C PRO A 336 -6.08 -7.75 -18.03
N THR A 337 -7.02 -6.95 -17.50
CA THR A 337 -7.20 -5.53 -17.83
C THR A 337 -7.51 -4.67 -16.61
N ARG A 338 -6.97 -3.45 -16.57
CA ARG A 338 -7.23 -2.45 -15.52
C ARG A 338 -8.62 -1.81 -15.57
N GLU A 339 -9.38 -2.02 -16.62
CA GLU A 339 -10.69 -1.37 -16.83
C GLU A 339 -11.76 -1.85 -15.85
N ASN A 340 -11.60 -3.05 -15.26
CA ASN A 340 -12.53 -3.56 -14.26
C ASN A 340 -12.39 -2.78 -12.94
N LYS A 341 -13.47 -2.06 -12.56
CA LYS A 341 -13.55 -1.23 -11.35
C LYS A 341 -14.53 -1.77 -10.29
N GLN A 342 -15.11 -2.96 -10.48
CA GLN A 342 -16.11 -3.54 -9.58
C GLN A 342 -15.58 -3.75 -8.15
N ILE A 343 -14.28 -3.91 -7.98
CA ILE A 343 -13.60 -4.00 -6.67
C ILE A 343 -13.90 -2.79 -5.75
N ILE A 344 -14.19 -1.61 -6.31
CA ILE A 344 -14.48 -0.39 -5.55
C ILE A 344 -15.75 -0.57 -4.74
N ALA A 345 -16.80 -1.14 -5.34
CA ALA A 345 -18.07 -1.42 -4.64
C ALA A 345 -17.97 -2.65 -3.73
N PHE A 346 -17.11 -3.62 -4.07
CA PHE A 346 -16.98 -4.86 -3.30
C PHE A 346 -16.30 -4.66 -1.94
N ARG A 347 -15.23 -3.86 -1.87
CA ARG A 347 -14.44 -3.69 -0.64
C ARG A 347 -15.29 -3.26 0.57
N PRO A 348 -16.14 -2.21 0.50
CA PRO A 348 -16.98 -1.82 1.62
C PRO A 348 -17.93 -2.92 2.07
N LEU A 349 -18.49 -3.70 1.13
CA LEU A 349 -19.40 -4.81 1.46
C LEU A 349 -18.67 -5.91 2.23
N LEU A 350 -17.48 -6.29 1.77
CA LEU A 350 -16.65 -7.29 2.44
C LEU A 350 -16.28 -6.83 3.86
N HIS A 351 -15.79 -5.61 4.00
CA HIS A 351 -15.35 -5.10 5.29
C HIS A 351 -16.52 -4.99 6.29
N ASN A 352 -17.69 -4.52 5.85
CA ASN A 352 -18.88 -4.52 6.69
C ASN A 352 -19.26 -5.92 7.18
N LEU A 353 -19.23 -6.91 6.27
CA LEU A 353 -19.50 -8.30 6.64
C LEU A 353 -18.47 -8.82 7.66
N VAL A 354 -17.19 -8.58 7.42
CA VAL A 354 -16.10 -9.01 8.31
C VAL A 354 -16.27 -8.42 9.72
N ILE A 355 -16.50 -7.12 9.84
CA ILE A 355 -16.65 -6.47 11.14
C ILE A 355 -17.90 -7.00 11.87
N ASN A 356 -19.02 -7.15 11.17
CA ASN A 356 -20.23 -7.72 11.77
C ASN A 356 -20.02 -9.14 12.30
N LEU A 357 -19.24 -9.97 11.60
CA LEU A 357 -19.04 -11.37 11.97
C LEU A 357 -17.96 -11.58 13.04
N PHE A 358 -16.93 -10.74 13.11
CA PHE A 358 -15.79 -10.96 13.98
C PHE A 358 -15.71 -10.04 15.19
N CYS A 359 -16.43 -8.90 15.19
CA CYS A 359 -16.38 -7.91 16.28
C CYS A 359 -17.67 -7.78 17.08
N ASN A 360 -18.83 -8.20 16.55
CA ASN A 360 -20.15 -8.06 17.19
C ASN A 360 -20.68 -9.38 17.80
N SER A 361 -19.82 -10.29 18.19
CA SER A 361 -20.23 -11.61 18.72
C SER A 361 -19.54 -11.96 20.02
#